data_61d32558edca1660ac804fcf5e9ba3db
#
_entry.id   61d32558edca1660ac804fcf5e9ba3db
#
_cell.length_a   1.000
_cell.length_b   1.000
_cell.length_c   1.000
_cell.angle_alpha   90.00
_cell.angle_beta   90.00
_cell.angle_gamma   90.00
#
_symmetry.space_group_name_H-M   'P 1'
#
loop_
_entity.id
_entity.type
_entity.pdbx_description
1 polymer ?
#
loop_
_entity_poly.entity_id
_entity_poly.type
_entity_poly.pdbx_seq_one_letter_code
_entity_poly.pdbx_strand_id
1 'polypeptide(L)'
;WGFSSARGVATIVETILEWIDVLVVTEFLGAAAGGIYGAVNRCVRVGTMIEHTGRVVTGPSISAALATRQLDRARDIFLSTTRVLTALSWPFYLSLAFFGPTLLGFFGKGFEAGAGILWVICPAAMLSMSAGGVQSVLLMSGKSRWQLLNKLSSLVVAVTLNFTLVPVWGLYGAVTAWASALLIDTFLASYQVFRLVGIRASAREMAPSLFLGAAVPTVCALASLAFLGQSVLGVIVYVVLLVPVYGAVLYRFRKALGIERFLSARRAKS
;
A
#
# COMPACT_ATOMS: atom_id res chain seq x y z
N TRP A 1 -0.47 30.02 -8.23
CA TRP A 1 -0.60 29.96 -6.76
C TRP A 1 -1.59 28.86 -6.33
N GLY A 2 -2.81 28.75 -6.96
CA GLY A 2 -3.84 27.79 -6.51
C GLY A 2 -3.44 26.31 -6.58
N PHE A 3 -2.57 25.90 -7.49
CA PHE A 3 -2.07 24.52 -7.58
C PHE A 3 -1.09 24.21 -6.44
N SER A 4 -0.17 25.11 -6.17
CA SER A 4 0.86 24.93 -5.13
C SER A 4 0.28 24.97 -3.71
N SER A 5 -0.70 25.87 -3.46
CA SER A 5 -1.37 25.95 -2.16
C SER A 5 -2.20 24.70 -1.86
N ALA A 6 -2.99 24.20 -2.82
CA ALA A 6 -3.76 22.97 -2.65
C ALA A 6 -2.85 21.74 -2.36
N ARG A 7 -1.70 21.67 -3.00
CA ARG A 7 -0.71 20.61 -2.74
C ARG A 7 -0.08 20.74 -1.34
N GLY A 8 0.27 21.97 -0.93
CA GLY A 8 0.82 22.22 0.41
C GLY A 8 -0.14 21.82 1.52
N VAL A 9 -1.41 22.21 1.40
CA VAL A 9 -2.46 21.80 2.35
C VAL A 9 -2.66 20.29 2.33
N ALA A 10 -2.68 19.65 1.17
CA ALA A 10 -2.80 18.18 1.08
C ALA A 10 -1.64 17.47 1.82
N THR A 11 -0.41 17.97 1.73
CA THR A 11 0.74 17.41 2.45
C THR A 11 0.59 17.55 3.96
N ILE A 12 0.08 18.69 4.46
CA ILE A 12 -0.20 18.88 5.89
C ILE A 12 -1.26 17.87 6.35
N VAL A 13 -2.34 17.71 5.59
CA VAL A 13 -3.41 16.73 5.88
C VAL A 13 -2.85 15.30 5.88
N GLU A 14 -1.97 14.95 4.94
CA GLU A 14 -1.29 13.66 4.92
C GLU A 14 -0.47 13.43 6.19
N THR A 15 0.29 14.45 6.64
CA THR A 15 1.07 14.36 7.88
C THR A 15 0.16 14.15 9.11
N ILE A 16 -0.96 14.86 9.19
CA ILE A 16 -1.94 14.67 10.28
C ILE A 16 -2.49 13.24 10.23
N LEU A 17 -2.91 12.75 9.06
CA LEU A 17 -3.40 11.38 8.87
C LEU A 17 -2.37 10.31 9.31
N GLU A 18 -1.09 10.59 9.16
CA GLU A 18 -0.03 9.67 9.57
C GLU A 18 0.12 9.49 11.08
N TRP A 19 -0.19 10.54 11.85
CA TRP A 19 0.09 10.55 13.29
C TRP A 19 -1.15 10.51 14.16
N ILE A 20 -2.32 10.87 13.63
CA ILE A 20 -3.54 11.01 14.43
C ILE A 20 -3.93 9.70 15.12
N ASP A 21 -3.79 8.57 14.43
CA ASP A 21 -4.14 7.26 14.99
C ASP A 21 -3.27 6.92 16.20
N VAL A 22 -1.95 7.17 16.10
CA VAL A 22 -1.01 6.94 17.20
C VAL A 22 -1.34 7.82 18.39
N LEU A 23 -1.68 9.10 18.16
CA LEU A 23 -2.05 10.05 19.20
C LEU A 23 -3.34 9.63 19.89
N VAL A 24 -4.38 9.28 19.13
CA VAL A 24 -5.66 8.85 19.68
C VAL A 24 -5.51 7.53 20.46
N VAL A 25 -4.77 6.56 19.92
CA VAL A 25 -4.49 5.31 20.63
C VAL A 25 -3.74 5.57 21.94
N THR A 26 -2.74 6.46 21.92
CA THR A 26 -1.97 6.79 23.11
C THR A 26 -2.83 7.45 24.18
N GLU A 27 -3.71 8.37 23.78
CA GLU A 27 -4.61 9.09 24.69
C GLU A 27 -5.64 8.16 25.33
N PHE A 28 -6.32 7.32 24.53
CA PHE A 28 -7.41 6.47 25.03
C PHE A 28 -6.94 5.16 25.66
N LEU A 29 -5.85 4.58 25.19
CA LEU A 29 -5.41 3.23 25.58
C LEU A 29 -4.07 3.24 26.35
N GLY A 30 -3.44 4.41 26.45
CA GLY A 30 -2.16 4.60 27.14
C GLY A 30 -0.93 4.37 26.25
N ALA A 31 0.24 4.78 26.77
CA ALA A 31 1.50 4.80 26.05
C ALA A 31 1.97 3.42 25.55
N ALA A 32 1.67 2.35 26.30
CA ALA A 32 2.03 0.99 25.90
C ALA A 32 1.30 0.57 24.60
N ALA A 33 -0.01 0.81 24.52
CA ALA A 33 -0.82 0.55 23.32
C ALA A 33 -0.38 1.45 22.14
N GLY A 34 -0.10 2.73 22.41
CA GLY A 34 0.46 3.64 21.42
C GLY A 34 1.80 3.17 20.87
N GLY A 35 2.66 2.62 21.72
CA GLY A 35 3.93 2.01 21.32
C GLY A 35 3.75 0.80 20.40
N ILE A 36 2.85 -0.11 20.74
CA ILE A 36 2.52 -1.29 19.92
C ILE A 36 1.97 -0.85 18.56
N TYR A 37 0.98 0.04 18.54
CA TYR A 37 0.40 0.57 17.31
C TYR A 37 1.45 1.28 16.44
N GLY A 38 2.32 2.07 17.06
CA GLY A 38 3.43 2.75 16.38
C GLY A 38 4.43 1.79 15.75
N ALA A 39 4.75 0.67 16.40
CA ALA A 39 5.61 -0.38 15.85
C ALA A 39 4.97 -1.05 14.61
N VAL A 40 3.69 -1.41 14.71
CA VAL A 40 2.92 -1.95 13.58
C VAL A 40 2.93 -0.98 12.40
N ASN A 41 2.64 0.30 12.64
CA ASN A 41 2.67 1.34 11.61
C ASN A 41 4.03 1.47 10.94
N ARG A 42 5.13 1.39 11.70
CA ARG A 42 6.49 1.42 11.13
C ARG A 42 6.73 0.26 10.17
N CYS A 43 6.31 -0.96 10.54
CA CYS A 43 6.40 -2.13 9.67
C CYS A 43 5.62 -1.92 8.37
N VAL A 44 4.39 -1.44 8.46
CA VAL A 44 3.51 -1.22 7.29
C VAL A 44 4.07 -0.12 6.37
N ARG A 45 4.66 0.93 6.92
CA ARG A 45 5.28 2.03 6.14
C ARG A 45 6.44 1.59 5.25
N VAL A 46 7.16 0.54 5.59
CA VAL A 46 8.19 -0.03 4.70
C VAL A 46 7.57 -0.43 3.36
N GLY A 47 6.37 -1.00 3.37
CA GLY A 47 5.64 -1.33 2.14
C GLY A 47 5.24 -0.10 1.31
N THR A 48 4.94 1.04 1.94
CA THR A 48 4.60 2.27 1.20
C THR A 48 5.81 2.88 0.46
N MET A 49 7.04 2.57 0.87
CA MET A 49 8.25 2.98 0.13
C MET A 49 8.32 2.33 -1.26
N ILE A 50 7.75 1.13 -1.42
CA ILE A 50 7.65 0.46 -2.73
C ILE A 50 6.78 1.31 -3.66
N GLU A 51 5.64 1.78 -3.18
CA GLU A 51 4.74 2.66 -3.95
C GLU A 51 5.42 3.99 -4.30
N HIS A 52 6.06 4.62 -3.32
CA HIS A 52 6.74 5.89 -3.52
C HIS A 52 7.82 5.78 -4.61
N THR A 53 8.61 4.71 -4.60
CA THR A 53 9.63 4.44 -5.62
C THR A 53 9.00 4.27 -7.01
N GLY A 54 7.91 3.51 -7.12
CA GLY A 54 7.17 3.36 -8.36
C GLY A 54 6.65 4.70 -8.89
N ARG A 55 6.14 5.55 -8.02
CA ARG A 55 5.64 6.89 -8.32
C ARG A 55 6.71 7.83 -8.88
N VAL A 56 7.89 7.82 -8.26
CA VAL A 56 9.04 8.63 -8.70
C VAL A 56 9.54 8.18 -10.07
N VAL A 57 9.59 6.87 -10.32
CA VAL A 57 10.11 6.30 -11.57
C VAL A 57 9.14 6.56 -12.73
N THR A 58 7.84 6.37 -12.54
CA THR A 58 6.86 6.38 -13.65
C THR A 58 6.10 7.70 -13.79
N GLY A 59 6.07 8.53 -12.75
CA GLY A 59 5.36 9.81 -12.75
C GLY A 59 5.66 10.70 -13.95
N PRO A 60 6.93 11.00 -14.25
CA PRO A 60 7.28 11.84 -15.41
C PRO A 60 6.82 11.27 -16.75
N SER A 61 6.90 9.94 -16.93
CA SER A 61 6.47 9.26 -18.16
C SER A 61 4.95 9.32 -18.34
N ILE A 62 4.19 9.17 -17.26
CA ILE A 62 2.73 9.36 -17.26
C ILE A 62 2.38 10.81 -17.56
N SER A 63 3.05 11.77 -16.92
CA SER A 63 2.84 13.20 -17.16
C SER A 63 3.09 13.59 -18.63
N ALA A 64 4.19 13.12 -19.21
CA ALA A 64 4.52 13.36 -20.62
C ALA A 64 3.48 12.77 -21.59
N ALA A 65 3.02 11.54 -21.33
CA ALA A 65 1.98 10.89 -22.12
C ALA A 65 0.63 11.63 -22.04
N LEU A 66 0.26 12.12 -20.85
CA LEU A 66 -0.95 12.91 -20.65
C LEU A 66 -0.86 14.28 -21.33
N ALA A 67 0.29 14.97 -21.27
CA ALA A 67 0.52 16.26 -21.93
C ALA A 67 0.41 16.16 -23.45
N THR A 68 0.82 15.03 -24.04
CA THR A 68 0.73 14.77 -25.49
C THR A 68 -0.58 14.09 -25.90
N ARG A 69 -1.56 13.97 -25.00
CA ARG A 69 -2.86 13.29 -25.20
C ARG A 69 -2.77 11.83 -25.66
N GLN A 70 -1.65 11.16 -25.35
CA GLN A 70 -1.44 9.73 -25.65
C GLN A 70 -2.03 8.87 -24.48
N LEU A 71 -3.37 8.83 -24.38
CA LEU A 71 -4.08 8.16 -23.28
C LEU A 71 -3.78 6.66 -23.21
N ASP A 72 -3.67 5.97 -24.35
CA ASP A 72 -3.35 4.55 -24.40
C ASP A 72 -1.95 4.28 -23.82
N ARG A 73 -0.98 5.12 -24.14
CA ARG A 73 0.37 5.03 -23.57
C ARG A 73 0.38 5.32 -22.07
N ALA A 74 -0.34 6.35 -21.64
CA ALA A 74 -0.46 6.66 -20.20
C ALA A 74 -1.10 5.48 -19.44
N ARG A 75 -2.15 4.87 -20.01
CA ARG A 75 -2.82 3.68 -19.48
C ARG A 75 -1.88 2.48 -19.41
N ASP A 76 -1.11 2.21 -20.44
CA ASP A 76 -0.15 1.09 -20.47
C ASP A 76 0.94 1.24 -19.40
N ILE A 77 1.49 2.46 -19.23
CA ILE A 77 2.46 2.74 -18.17
C ILE A 77 1.82 2.56 -16.80
N PHE A 78 0.61 3.10 -16.61
CA PHE A 78 -0.13 2.95 -15.35
C PHE A 78 -0.38 1.48 -15.00
N LEU A 79 -0.89 0.67 -15.94
CA LEU A 79 -1.16 -0.75 -15.73
C LEU A 79 0.10 -1.56 -15.44
N SER A 80 1.18 -1.34 -16.19
CA SER A 80 2.45 -2.04 -15.96
C SER A 80 3.04 -1.70 -14.60
N THR A 81 3.00 -0.42 -14.22
CA THR A 81 3.44 0.04 -12.90
C THR A 81 2.61 -0.58 -11.79
N THR A 82 1.28 -0.56 -11.90
CA THR A 82 0.37 -1.14 -10.92
C THR A 82 0.62 -2.64 -10.72
N ARG A 83 0.81 -3.39 -11.81
CA ARG A 83 1.13 -4.83 -11.75
C ARG A 83 2.44 -5.10 -11.01
N VAL A 84 3.49 -4.32 -11.31
CA VAL A 84 4.80 -4.47 -10.66
C VAL A 84 4.70 -4.09 -9.18
N LEU A 85 4.03 -2.98 -8.84
CA LEU A 85 3.83 -2.57 -7.45
C LEU A 85 3.06 -3.61 -6.65
N THR A 86 1.96 -4.15 -7.21
CA THR A 86 1.19 -5.23 -6.61
C THR A 86 2.06 -6.47 -6.38
N ALA A 87 2.79 -6.89 -7.40
CA ALA A 87 3.66 -8.06 -7.32
C ALA A 87 4.78 -7.91 -6.28
N LEU A 88 5.27 -6.71 -6.02
CA LEU A 88 6.31 -6.47 -5.01
C LEU A 88 5.74 -6.26 -3.60
N SER A 89 4.61 -5.56 -3.47
CA SER A 89 4.06 -5.19 -2.16
C SER A 89 3.28 -6.33 -1.50
N TRP A 90 2.58 -7.17 -2.28
CA TRP A 90 1.77 -8.25 -1.71
C TRP A 90 2.58 -9.28 -0.95
N PRO A 91 3.73 -9.81 -1.46
CA PRO A 91 4.58 -10.71 -0.68
C PRO A 91 5.05 -10.08 0.64
N PHE A 92 5.37 -8.80 0.62
CA PHE A 92 5.81 -8.07 1.81
C PHE A 92 4.69 -8.00 2.87
N TYR A 93 3.48 -7.56 2.50
CA TYR A 93 2.37 -7.46 3.44
C TYR A 93 1.89 -8.83 3.94
N LEU A 94 1.92 -9.86 3.08
CA LEU A 94 1.63 -11.23 3.51
C LEU A 94 2.67 -11.76 4.50
N SER A 95 3.96 -11.44 4.29
CA SER A 95 5.01 -11.76 5.27
C SER A 95 4.73 -11.14 6.63
N LEU A 96 4.32 -9.87 6.66
CA LEU A 96 3.94 -9.19 7.89
C LEU A 96 2.71 -9.82 8.55
N ALA A 97 1.69 -10.19 7.78
CA ALA A 97 0.47 -10.79 8.31
C ALA A 97 0.73 -12.19 8.90
N PHE A 98 1.45 -13.05 8.17
CA PHE A 98 1.72 -14.42 8.61
C PHE A 98 2.73 -14.52 9.74
N PHE A 99 3.78 -13.71 9.72
CA PHE A 99 4.87 -13.74 10.70
C PHE A 99 4.84 -12.56 11.67
N GLY A 100 3.69 -11.89 11.79
CA GLY A 100 3.49 -10.74 12.67
C GLY A 100 4.01 -10.91 14.08
N PRO A 101 3.66 -11.99 14.82
CA PRO A 101 4.16 -12.21 16.17
C PRO A 101 5.69 -12.20 16.25
N THR A 102 6.34 -12.96 15.37
CA THR A 102 7.82 -13.06 15.32
C THR A 102 8.47 -11.73 14.97
N LEU A 103 7.93 -11.03 13.96
CA LEU A 103 8.48 -9.76 13.48
C LEU A 103 8.30 -8.62 14.49
N LEU A 104 7.14 -8.56 15.16
CA LEU A 104 6.89 -7.58 16.21
C LEU A 104 7.68 -7.89 17.47
N GLY A 105 7.97 -9.14 17.75
CA GLY A 105 8.83 -9.56 18.87
C GLY A 105 10.24 -8.96 18.82
N PHE A 106 10.76 -8.58 17.65
CA PHE A 106 12.03 -7.86 17.54
C PHE A 106 12.01 -6.45 18.16
N PHE A 107 10.83 -5.83 18.30
CA PHE A 107 10.70 -4.53 18.98
C PHE A 107 10.72 -4.65 20.51
N GLY A 108 10.60 -5.87 21.05
CA GLY A 108 10.63 -6.13 22.47
C GLY A 108 9.45 -6.98 22.95
N LYS A 109 9.52 -7.42 24.21
CA LYS A 109 8.44 -8.22 24.84
C LYS A 109 7.14 -7.42 24.90
N GLY A 110 6.04 -8.04 24.51
CA GLY A 110 4.69 -7.45 24.50
C GLY A 110 4.26 -6.82 23.19
N PHE A 111 5.17 -6.55 22.25
CA PHE A 111 4.80 -6.02 20.93
C PHE A 111 4.06 -7.04 20.06
N GLU A 112 4.22 -8.32 20.34
CA GLU A 112 3.53 -9.42 19.66
C GLU A 112 1.98 -9.29 19.75
N ALA A 113 1.48 -8.61 20.81
CA ALA A 113 0.05 -8.29 20.95
C ALA A 113 -0.52 -7.49 19.77
N GLY A 114 0.33 -6.76 19.05
CA GLY A 114 -0.04 -6.05 17.82
C GLY A 114 -0.20 -6.94 16.58
N ALA A 115 0.16 -8.23 16.64
CA ALA A 115 0.12 -9.10 15.47
C ALA A 115 -1.30 -9.30 14.92
N GLY A 116 -2.31 -9.33 15.78
CA GLY A 116 -3.71 -9.49 15.37
C GLY A 116 -4.19 -8.37 14.45
N ILE A 117 -3.77 -7.11 14.67
CA ILE A 117 -4.19 -5.99 13.87
C ILE A 117 -3.52 -5.96 12.47
N LEU A 118 -2.41 -6.69 12.27
CA LEU A 118 -1.80 -6.84 10.95
C LEU A 118 -2.73 -7.54 9.95
N TRP A 119 -3.63 -8.41 10.42
CA TRP A 119 -4.64 -9.06 9.57
C TRP A 119 -5.73 -8.12 9.06
N VAL A 120 -5.83 -6.92 9.60
CA VAL A 120 -6.72 -5.86 9.09
C VAL A 120 -5.94 -4.85 8.24
N ILE A 121 -4.79 -4.41 8.73
CA ILE A 121 -4.01 -3.34 8.08
C ILE A 121 -3.35 -3.81 6.78
N CYS A 122 -2.79 -5.04 6.74
CA CYS A 122 -2.12 -5.57 5.56
C CYS A 122 -3.06 -5.77 4.37
N PRO A 123 -4.25 -6.40 4.50
CA PRO A 123 -5.20 -6.49 3.40
C PRO A 123 -5.66 -5.13 2.88
N ALA A 124 -5.91 -4.15 3.76
CA ALA A 124 -6.28 -2.79 3.34
C ALA A 124 -5.15 -2.14 2.52
N ALA A 125 -3.89 -2.26 2.98
CA ALA A 125 -2.72 -1.78 2.25
C ALA A 125 -2.55 -2.51 0.90
N MET A 126 -2.72 -3.83 0.86
CA MET A 126 -2.67 -4.63 -0.37
C MET A 126 -3.71 -4.19 -1.40
N LEU A 127 -4.94 -3.94 -0.97
CA LEU A 127 -6.00 -3.42 -1.84
C LEU A 127 -5.67 -2.04 -2.38
N SER A 128 -5.17 -1.14 -1.53
CA SER A 128 -4.72 0.19 -1.94
C SER A 128 -3.59 0.13 -2.97
N MET A 129 -2.58 -0.73 -2.74
CA MET A 129 -1.47 -0.93 -3.70
C MET A 129 -1.96 -1.49 -5.04
N SER A 130 -3.03 -2.30 -5.03
CA SER A 130 -3.62 -2.88 -6.24
C SER A 130 -4.39 -1.87 -7.10
N ALA A 131 -4.79 -0.74 -6.53
CA ALA A 131 -5.32 0.38 -7.28
C ALA A 131 -4.21 1.14 -8.03
N GLY A 132 -2.95 0.89 -7.67
CA GLY A 132 -1.77 1.51 -8.27
C GLY A 132 -1.62 2.99 -7.92
N GLY A 133 -0.79 3.66 -8.70
CA GLY A 133 -0.52 5.09 -8.50
C GLY A 133 -1.66 6.02 -8.92
N VAL A 134 -2.94 5.70 -8.64
CA VAL A 134 -4.09 6.56 -9.02
C VAL A 134 -3.96 7.98 -8.50
N GLN A 135 -3.44 8.15 -7.28
CA GLN A 135 -3.14 9.46 -6.71
C GLN A 135 -2.13 10.24 -7.56
N SER A 136 -1.12 9.54 -8.09
CA SER A 136 -0.11 10.15 -8.97
C SER A 136 -0.72 10.56 -10.32
N VAL A 137 -1.56 9.71 -10.91
CA VAL A 137 -2.25 10.04 -12.17
C VAL A 137 -3.14 11.27 -11.97
N LEU A 138 -3.88 11.33 -10.87
CA LEU A 138 -4.74 12.46 -10.54
C LEU A 138 -3.93 13.76 -10.40
N LEU A 139 -2.80 13.71 -9.70
CA LEU A 139 -1.88 14.84 -9.54
C LEU A 139 -1.25 15.26 -10.87
N MET A 140 -0.73 14.29 -11.65
CA MET A 140 -0.09 14.54 -12.95
C MET A 140 -1.06 15.05 -14.03
N SER A 141 -2.35 14.78 -13.90
CA SER A 141 -3.39 15.33 -14.75
C SER A 141 -3.82 16.77 -14.38
N GLY A 142 -3.14 17.41 -13.42
CA GLY A 142 -3.45 18.78 -12.95
C GLY A 142 -4.67 18.87 -12.03
N LYS A 143 -5.19 17.74 -11.55
CA LYS A 143 -6.41 17.66 -10.71
C LYS A 143 -6.11 17.72 -9.20
N SER A 144 -5.16 18.57 -8.77
CA SER A 144 -4.74 18.69 -7.36
C SER A 144 -5.87 19.02 -6.38
N ARG A 145 -6.89 19.76 -6.82
CA ARG A 145 -8.07 20.06 -5.98
C ARG A 145 -8.85 18.79 -5.61
N TRP A 146 -8.97 17.83 -6.53
CA TRP A 146 -9.62 16.56 -6.26
C TRP A 146 -8.81 15.70 -5.27
N GLN A 147 -7.48 15.71 -5.40
CA GLN A 147 -6.62 15.07 -4.42
C GLN A 147 -6.80 15.66 -3.02
N LEU A 148 -6.84 16.99 -2.90
CA LEU A 148 -7.09 17.65 -1.63
C LEU A 148 -8.46 17.25 -1.03
N LEU A 149 -9.52 17.24 -1.83
CA LEU A 149 -10.84 16.80 -1.38
C LEU A 149 -10.84 15.35 -0.87
N ASN A 150 -10.14 14.44 -1.58
CA ASN A 150 -10.01 13.05 -1.15
C ASN A 150 -9.30 12.96 0.20
N LYS A 151 -8.19 13.69 0.38
CA LYS A 151 -7.44 13.71 1.64
C LYS A 151 -8.26 14.30 2.80
N LEU A 152 -9.02 15.36 2.55
CA LEU A 152 -9.92 15.92 3.55
C LEU A 152 -11.05 14.94 3.91
N SER A 153 -11.66 14.28 2.94
CA SER A 153 -12.68 13.25 3.18
C SER A 153 -12.11 12.09 4.02
N SER A 154 -10.91 11.62 3.68
CA SER A 154 -10.21 10.58 4.44
C SER A 154 -9.87 11.03 5.86
N LEU A 155 -9.47 12.29 6.04
CA LEU A 155 -9.20 12.85 7.37
C LEU A 155 -10.47 12.87 8.22
N VAL A 156 -11.59 13.34 7.68
CA VAL A 156 -12.87 13.35 8.39
C VAL A 156 -13.26 11.93 8.82
N VAL A 157 -13.14 10.95 7.91
CA VAL A 157 -13.43 9.55 8.22
C VAL A 157 -12.48 9.00 9.28
N ALA A 158 -11.16 9.23 9.13
CA ALA A 158 -10.16 8.78 10.10
C ALA A 158 -10.44 9.33 11.50
N VAL A 159 -10.65 10.66 11.61
CA VAL A 159 -10.95 11.33 12.90
C VAL A 159 -12.23 10.75 13.51
N THR A 160 -13.32 10.75 12.74
CA THR A 160 -14.62 10.29 13.25
C THR A 160 -14.55 8.85 13.74
N LEU A 161 -13.98 7.95 12.91
CA LEU A 161 -13.88 6.54 13.27
C LEU A 161 -12.88 6.29 14.41
N ASN A 162 -11.78 7.02 14.50
CA ASN A 162 -10.86 6.89 15.64
C ASN A 162 -11.55 7.24 16.96
N PHE A 163 -12.21 8.39 17.04
CA PHE A 163 -12.89 8.81 18.28
C PHE A 163 -14.09 7.94 18.63
N THR A 164 -14.72 7.27 17.68
CA THR A 164 -15.86 6.39 17.94
C THR A 164 -15.46 4.94 18.19
N LEU A 165 -14.48 4.39 17.44
CA LEU A 165 -14.13 2.98 17.51
C LEU A 165 -12.99 2.67 18.49
N VAL A 166 -12.03 3.57 18.71
CA VAL A 166 -10.91 3.31 19.63
C VAL A 166 -11.38 3.08 21.06
N PRO A 167 -12.31 3.87 21.62
CA PRO A 167 -12.81 3.62 22.97
C PRO A 167 -13.54 2.27 23.13
N VAL A 168 -14.12 1.73 22.04
CA VAL A 168 -14.94 0.50 22.09
C VAL A 168 -14.14 -0.74 21.67
N TRP A 169 -13.32 -0.65 20.62
CA TRP A 169 -12.60 -1.79 20.03
C TRP A 169 -11.07 -1.71 20.24
N GLY A 170 -10.58 -0.73 20.97
CA GLY A 170 -9.16 -0.57 21.26
C GLY A 170 -8.31 -0.46 19.98
N LEU A 171 -7.22 -1.21 19.89
CA LEU A 171 -6.33 -1.22 18.74
C LEU A 171 -7.02 -1.62 17.42
N TYR A 172 -8.01 -2.50 17.48
CA TYR A 172 -8.81 -2.87 16.31
C TYR A 172 -9.65 -1.70 15.79
N GLY A 173 -10.12 -0.84 16.69
CA GLY A 173 -10.81 0.40 16.32
C GLY A 173 -9.93 1.34 15.52
N ALA A 174 -8.70 1.56 15.98
CA ALA A 174 -7.74 2.43 15.30
C ALA A 174 -7.37 1.91 13.91
N VAL A 175 -7.05 0.60 13.80
CA VAL A 175 -6.68 0.03 12.51
C VAL A 175 -7.85 -0.02 11.52
N THR A 176 -9.07 -0.20 12.01
CA THR A 176 -10.29 -0.15 11.18
C THR A 176 -10.55 1.28 10.68
N ALA A 177 -10.35 2.29 11.53
CA ALA A 177 -10.42 3.70 11.15
C ALA A 177 -9.41 4.04 10.05
N TRP A 178 -8.14 3.66 10.25
CA TRP A 178 -7.08 3.83 9.26
C TRP A 178 -7.38 3.12 7.94
N ALA A 179 -7.77 1.85 7.99
CA ALA A 179 -8.09 1.06 6.81
C ALA A 179 -9.26 1.67 6.02
N SER A 180 -10.31 2.12 6.72
CA SER A 180 -11.47 2.76 6.11
C SER A 180 -11.08 4.07 5.42
N ALA A 181 -10.30 4.93 6.06
CA ALA A 181 -9.81 6.17 5.48
C ALA A 181 -8.94 5.92 4.23
N LEU A 182 -8.01 4.94 4.29
CA LEU A 182 -7.16 4.54 3.17
C LEU A 182 -7.99 4.02 1.99
N LEU A 183 -8.97 3.15 2.24
CA LEU A 183 -9.81 2.57 1.19
C LEU A 183 -10.74 3.60 0.56
N ILE A 184 -11.29 4.52 1.34
CA ILE A 184 -12.10 5.64 0.82
C ILE A 184 -11.25 6.54 -0.08
N ASP A 185 -10.06 6.96 0.37
CA ASP A 185 -9.12 7.75 -0.45
C ASP A 185 -8.80 7.04 -1.77
N THR A 186 -8.48 5.75 -1.71
CA THR A 186 -8.16 4.92 -2.87
C THR A 186 -9.35 4.77 -3.82
N PHE A 187 -10.54 4.55 -3.28
CA PHE A 187 -11.77 4.41 -4.08
C PHE A 187 -12.13 5.73 -4.78
N LEU A 188 -12.12 6.84 -4.05
CA LEU A 188 -12.41 8.17 -4.61
C LEU A 188 -11.42 8.51 -5.73
N ALA A 189 -10.13 8.33 -5.48
CA ALA A 189 -9.10 8.60 -6.48
C ALA A 189 -9.26 7.70 -7.72
N SER A 190 -9.54 6.41 -7.53
CA SER A 190 -9.77 5.47 -8.64
C SER A 190 -10.98 5.85 -9.48
N TYR A 191 -12.09 6.21 -8.83
CA TYR A 191 -13.29 6.69 -9.48
C TYR A 191 -13.05 7.99 -10.28
N GLN A 192 -12.34 8.94 -9.68
CA GLN A 192 -12.01 10.22 -10.31
C GLN A 192 -11.06 10.05 -11.49
N VAL A 193 -10.04 9.21 -11.38
CA VAL A 193 -9.14 8.88 -12.51
C VAL A 193 -9.93 8.26 -13.64
N PHE A 194 -10.82 7.34 -13.35
CA PHE A 194 -11.70 6.77 -14.37
C PHE A 194 -12.59 7.83 -15.04
N ARG A 195 -13.25 8.69 -14.27
CA ARG A 195 -14.23 9.67 -14.78
C ARG A 195 -13.57 10.88 -15.44
N LEU A 196 -12.43 11.36 -14.94
CA LEU A 196 -11.82 12.62 -15.34
C LEU A 196 -10.64 12.45 -16.32
N VAL A 197 -10.00 11.27 -16.31
CA VAL A 197 -8.82 11.00 -17.15
C VAL A 197 -9.11 9.87 -18.15
N GLY A 198 -10.11 9.03 -17.89
CA GLY A 198 -10.48 7.92 -18.76
C GLY A 198 -9.61 6.68 -18.60
N ILE A 199 -8.70 6.65 -17.62
CA ILE A 199 -7.81 5.50 -17.36
C ILE A 199 -8.49 4.57 -16.36
N ARG A 200 -8.58 3.28 -16.72
CA ARG A 200 -9.14 2.22 -15.88
C ARG A 200 -8.24 1.00 -15.89
N ALA A 201 -7.94 0.47 -14.69
CA ALA A 201 -7.43 -0.88 -14.52
C ALA A 201 -8.60 -1.85 -14.41
N SER A 202 -8.66 -2.83 -15.32
CA SER A 202 -9.64 -3.91 -15.21
C SER A 202 -9.14 -4.98 -14.26
N ALA A 203 -10.04 -5.56 -13.46
CA ALA A 203 -9.70 -6.68 -12.57
C ALA A 203 -9.07 -7.86 -13.34
N ARG A 204 -9.52 -8.11 -14.58
CA ARG A 204 -8.96 -9.14 -15.46
C ARG A 204 -7.51 -8.88 -15.85
N GLU A 205 -7.17 -7.62 -16.06
CA GLU A 205 -5.79 -7.21 -16.40
C GLU A 205 -4.85 -7.30 -15.20
N MET A 206 -5.39 -7.12 -13.98
CA MET A 206 -4.66 -7.23 -12.73
C MET A 206 -4.57 -8.67 -12.18
N ALA A 207 -5.47 -9.57 -12.64
CA ALA A 207 -5.57 -10.94 -12.12
C ALA A 207 -4.23 -11.71 -12.05
N PRO A 208 -3.33 -11.65 -13.04
CA PRO A 208 -2.04 -12.36 -12.94
C PRO A 208 -1.17 -11.85 -11.78
N SER A 209 -1.08 -10.54 -11.58
CA SER A 209 -0.27 -9.97 -10.50
C SER A 209 -0.89 -10.20 -9.12
N LEU A 210 -2.22 -10.13 -9.01
CA LEU A 210 -2.95 -10.44 -7.79
C LEU A 210 -2.78 -11.91 -7.40
N PHE A 211 -3.02 -12.81 -8.35
CA PHE A 211 -2.92 -14.26 -8.10
C PHE A 211 -1.49 -14.67 -7.73
N LEU A 212 -0.49 -14.27 -8.51
CA LEU A 212 0.91 -14.62 -8.23
C LEU A 212 1.41 -13.96 -6.94
N GLY A 213 1.04 -12.70 -6.71
CA GLY A 213 1.38 -11.96 -5.49
C GLY A 213 0.77 -12.55 -4.23
N ALA A 214 -0.39 -13.20 -4.32
CA ALA A 214 -1.04 -13.87 -3.20
C ALA A 214 -0.61 -15.33 -3.05
N ALA A 215 -0.72 -16.14 -4.11
CA ALA A 215 -0.61 -17.59 -4.03
C ALA A 215 0.79 -18.05 -3.60
N VAL A 216 1.83 -17.54 -4.26
CA VAL A 216 3.21 -18.00 -3.99
C VAL A 216 3.66 -17.67 -2.56
N PRO A 217 3.54 -16.40 -2.07
CA PRO A 217 3.93 -16.09 -0.70
C PRO A 217 3.09 -16.83 0.34
N THR A 218 1.78 -16.99 0.09
CA THR A 218 0.90 -17.71 1.02
C THR A 218 1.30 -19.18 1.14
N VAL A 219 1.56 -19.87 0.01
CA VAL A 219 2.00 -21.27 0.04
C VAL A 219 3.34 -21.42 0.77
N CYS A 220 4.31 -20.54 0.48
CA CYS A 220 5.60 -20.55 1.17
C CYS A 220 5.44 -20.28 2.68
N ALA A 221 4.55 -19.33 3.06
CA ALA A 221 4.30 -19.00 4.46
C ALA A 221 3.64 -20.17 5.21
N LEU A 222 2.60 -20.76 4.62
CA LEU A 222 1.91 -21.92 5.22
C LEU A 222 2.85 -23.12 5.36
N ALA A 223 3.68 -23.38 4.36
CA ALA A 223 4.68 -24.45 4.45
C ALA A 223 5.67 -24.18 5.59
N SER A 224 6.24 -22.98 5.68
CA SER A 224 7.17 -22.64 6.76
C SER A 224 6.51 -22.70 8.12
N LEU A 225 5.28 -22.20 8.28
CA LEU A 225 4.54 -22.23 9.55
C LEU A 225 4.18 -23.66 9.97
N ALA A 226 3.84 -24.54 9.03
CA ALA A 226 3.50 -25.94 9.31
C ALA A 226 4.70 -26.72 9.89
N PHE A 227 5.92 -26.44 9.41
CA PHE A 227 7.12 -27.19 9.83
C PHE A 227 7.88 -26.52 11.01
N LEU A 228 7.90 -25.18 11.08
CA LEU A 228 8.76 -24.42 11.96
C LEU A 228 8.00 -23.48 12.92
N GLY A 229 6.68 -23.37 12.72
CA GLY A 229 5.82 -22.48 13.54
C GLY A 229 6.21 -20.99 13.47
N GLN A 230 5.78 -20.25 14.49
CA GLN A 230 6.11 -18.84 14.69
C GLN A 230 7.51 -18.73 15.34
N SER A 231 8.55 -18.84 14.53
CA SER A 231 9.95 -18.77 15.00
C SER A 231 10.80 -17.93 14.05
N VAL A 232 11.90 -17.41 14.57
CA VAL A 232 12.89 -16.67 13.74
C VAL A 232 13.43 -17.56 12.61
N LEU A 233 13.66 -18.85 12.91
CA LEU A 233 14.08 -19.82 11.90
C LEU A 233 13.01 -20.01 10.81
N GLY A 234 11.72 -20.03 11.19
CA GLY A 234 10.61 -20.07 10.26
C GLY A 234 10.59 -18.87 9.31
N VAL A 235 10.82 -17.66 9.82
CA VAL A 235 10.95 -16.45 8.97
C VAL A 235 12.12 -16.56 8.00
N ILE A 236 13.29 -17.01 8.48
CA ILE A 236 14.48 -17.17 7.63
C ILE A 236 14.21 -18.18 6.52
N VAL A 237 13.68 -19.36 6.85
CA VAL A 237 13.35 -20.40 5.86
C VAL A 237 12.29 -19.91 4.87
N TYR A 238 11.27 -19.20 5.36
CA TYR A 238 10.28 -18.57 4.48
C TYR A 238 10.93 -17.61 3.46
N VAL A 239 11.81 -16.72 3.90
CA VAL A 239 12.49 -15.76 3.01
C VAL A 239 13.41 -16.47 2.03
N VAL A 240 14.18 -17.46 2.49
CA VAL A 240 15.09 -18.27 1.64
C VAL A 240 14.33 -19.05 0.58
N LEU A 241 13.12 -19.52 0.89
CA LEU A 241 12.25 -20.19 -0.10
C LEU A 241 11.54 -19.18 -1.00
N LEU A 242 11.02 -18.11 -0.43
CA LEU A 242 10.24 -17.11 -1.17
C LEU A 242 11.08 -16.42 -2.25
N VAL A 243 12.27 -15.95 -1.91
CA VAL A 243 13.09 -15.15 -2.83
C VAL A 243 13.39 -15.88 -4.16
N PRO A 244 13.93 -17.11 -4.17
CA PRO A 244 14.22 -17.81 -5.43
C PRO A 244 12.94 -18.27 -6.15
N VAL A 245 11.96 -18.79 -5.43
CA VAL A 245 10.70 -19.28 -6.03
C VAL A 245 9.93 -18.12 -6.65
N TYR A 246 9.74 -17.04 -5.89
CA TYR A 246 9.03 -15.88 -6.37
C TYR A 246 9.81 -15.15 -7.47
N GLY A 247 11.13 -15.07 -7.36
CA GLY A 247 12.01 -14.55 -8.41
C GLY A 247 11.88 -15.31 -9.72
N ALA A 248 11.89 -16.63 -9.66
CA ALA A 248 11.69 -17.51 -10.84
C ALA A 248 10.28 -17.31 -11.46
N VAL A 249 9.24 -17.18 -10.62
CA VAL A 249 7.87 -16.90 -11.06
C VAL A 249 7.79 -15.54 -11.73
N LEU A 250 8.34 -14.49 -11.13
CA LEU A 250 8.38 -13.14 -11.73
C LEU A 250 9.12 -13.15 -13.07
N TYR A 251 10.24 -13.87 -13.17
CA TYR A 251 10.99 -14.00 -14.41
C TYR A 251 10.19 -14.75 -15.48
N ARG A 252 9.52 -15.84 -15.13
CA ARG A 252 8.70 -16.67 -16.04
C ARG A 252 7.49 -15.89 -16.59
N PHE A 253 6.88 -15.04 -15.75
CA PHE A 253 5.70 -14.25 -16.07
C PHE A 253 5.98 -12.77 -16.36
N ARG A 254 7.25 -12.39 -16.58
CA ARG A 254 7.69 -11.00 -16.79
C ARG A 254 6.93 -10.26 -17.90
N LYS A 255 6.52 -10.96 -18.97
CA LYS A 255 5.72 -10.39 -20.06
C LYS A 255 4.28 -10.11 -19.62
N ALA A 256 3.65 -11.06 -18.92
CA ALA A 256 2.29 -10.89 -18.39
C ALA A 256 2.19 -9.79 -17.34
N LEU A 257 3.23 -9.65 -16.51
CA LEU A 257 3.35 -8.60 -15.49
C LEU A 257 3.75 -7.22 -16.08
N GLY A 258 4.18 -7.16 -17.35
CA GLY A 258 4.61 -5.91 -17.98
C GLY A 258 5.95 -5.37 -17.47
N ILE A 259 6.78 -6.20 -16.82
CA ILE A 259 8.08 -5.82 -16.25
C ILE A 259 9.00 -5.25 -17.33
N GLU A 260 8.99 -5.81 -18.53
CA GLU A 260 9.80 -5.34 -19.66
C GLU A 260 9.42 -3.89 -20.06
N ARG A 261 8.12 -3.57 -20.05
CA ARG A 261 7.61 -2.21 -20.34
C ARG A 261 7.96 -1.21 -19.22
N PHE A 262 7.90 -1.68 -17.97
CA PHE A 262 8.32 -0.88 -16.82
C PHE A 262 9.81 -0.52 -16.88
N LEU A 263 10.68 -1.48 -17.23
CA LEU A 263 12.11 -1.26 -17.39
C LEU A 263 12.47 -0.41 -18.61
N SER A 264 11.74 -0.53 -19.73
CA SER A 264 11.95 0.30 -20.91
C SER A 264 11.55 1.75 -20.67
N ALA A 265 10.51 2.02 -19.88
CA ALA A 265 10.14 3.37 -19.45
C ALA A 265 11.26 4.07 -18.65
N ARG A 266 12.12 3.29 -17.98
CA ARG A 266 13.32 3.79 -17.27
C ARG A 266 14.47 4.13 -18.23
N ARG A 267 14.72 3.29 -19.26
CA ARG A 267 15.82 3.48 -20.22
C ARG A 267 15.62 4.67 -21.17
N ALA A 268 14.40 5.10 -21.40
CA ALA A 268 14.12 6.30 -22.20
C ALA A 268 14.54 7.62 -21.50
N LYS A 269 15.15 7.55 -20.31
CA LYS A 269 15.66 8.69 -19.52
C LYS A 269 17.18 8.76 -19.42
N SER A 270 17.89 7.71 -19.83
CA SER A 270 19.34 7.70 -19.95
C SER A 270 19.79 7.99 -21.39
#